data_bbd9e263a2814fe2bc343085f3a81cdb
#
_entry.id   bbd9e263a2814fe2bc343085f3a81cdb
#
_cell.length_a   1.000
_cell.length_b   1.000
_cell.length_c   1.000
_cell.angle_alpha   90.00
_cell.angle_beta   90.00
_cell.angle_gamma   90.00
#
_symmetry.space_group_name_H-M   'P 1'
#
loop_
_entity.id
_entity.type
_entity.pdbx_description
1 polymer ?
#
loop_
_entity_poly.entity_id
_entity_poly.type
_entity_poly.pdbx_seq_one_letter_code
_entity_poly.pdbx_strand_id
1 'polypeptide(L)'
;MYRPRNWEMNQYRQNTTLSAGGTFVAYHRTGGERNRMKAIVLRQPKCAELTSVADPHVPGEDEILLRVRRIGLCGSDLNSFRGLNPLVTYPRIPGHEIAATVAELNPRHPEWQPGTNVTVCPYTACGRCAACLRHRRNACQFNQTLGVQRDGALTEFIALPAASLYSANLPLKDLCMVEPLTVGFHAAARGRASAGDIVAVFGCGGVGLGAVAGAAFRGATVIAVDVEDAKLDTARRAGASHAINTAKADLHVRLGELTGGRGPDVIIEAIGLSQTFRGAVEEVAFTGRVVYIGYAKQEVAYETRHFVQKELNILGSRNAQPEDFRDVIRMLEERRFPVEEAVTHTVGMDEAPDILAAWDREPGHFGKIMIEVS
;
A
#
# COMPACT_ATOMS: atom_id res chain seq x y z
N MET A 1 26.94 7.56 15.84
CA MET A 1 27.09 8.01 14.43
C MET A 1 27.33 6.79 13.55
N TYR A 2 26.29 6.33 12.87
CA TYR A 2 26.36 5.17 11.97
C TYR A 2 26.60 5.72 10.56
N ARG A 3 27.79 5.54 10.00
CA ARG A 3 28.08 5.88 8.58
C ARG A 3 27.63 4.69 7.72
N PRO A 4 26.77 4.90 6.69
CA PRO A 4 26.48 3.84 5.74
C PRO A 4 27.73 3.55 4.90
N ARG A 5 28.08 2.26 4.76
CA ARG A 5 29.13 1.81 3.84
C ARG A 5 28.61 1.93 2.41
N ASN A 6 29.35 2.66 1.58
CA ASN A 6 29.13 2.72 0.14
C ASN A 6 29.31 1.33 -0.46
N TRP A 7 28.24 0.82 -1.08
CA TRP A 7 28.32 -0.36 -1.94
C TRP A 7 28.27 0.13 -3.38
N GLU A 8 29.37 -0.08 -4.09
CA GLU A 8 29.48 0.20 -5.52
C GLU A 8 28.47 -0.64 -6.30
N MET A 9 27.71 0.01 -7.18
CA MET A 9 26.80 -0.63 -8.11
C MET A 9 27.60 -1.32 -9.22
N ASN A 10 27.70 -2.63 -9.17
CA ASN A 10 28.21 -3.43 -10.28
C ASN A 10 27.14 -3.56 -11.36
N GLN A 11 27.44 -3.08 -12.54
CA GLN A 11 26.61 -3.09 -13.74
C GLN A 11 26.30 -4.52 -14.17
N TYR A 12 25.01 -4.87 -14.27
CA TYR A 12 24.59 -6.09 -14.95
C TYR A 12 24.64 -5.89 -16.47
N ARG A 13 25.57 -6.55 -17.14
CA ARG A 13 25.49 -6.82 -18.59
C ARG A 13 24.54 -7.99 -18.79
N GLN A 14 23.47 -7.79 -19.50
CA GLN A 14 22.63 -8.85 -20.04
C GLN A 14 23.32 -9.46 -21.27
N ASN A 15 23.65 -10.74 -21.21
CA ASN A 15 23.98 -11.51 -22.39
C ASN A 15 22.69 -12.05 -23.00
N THR A 16 22.27 -11.49 -24.12
CA THR A 16 21.19 -12.00 -24.96
C THR A 16 21.74 -12.98 -25.97
N THR A 17 21.38 -14.25 -25.86
CA THR A 17 21.46 -15.22 -26.97
C THR A 17 20.05 -15.34 -27.60
N LEU A 18 19.96 -14.95 -28.85
CA LEU A 18 18.76 -15.07 -29.71
C LEU A 18 18.55 -16.53 -30.10
N SER A 19 17.34 -17.07 -29.88
CA SER A 19 16.83 -18.23 -30.61
C SER A 19 15.50 -17.88 -31.28
N ALA A 20 15.38 -18.32 -32.53
CA ALA A 20 14.36 -17.88 -33.49
C ALA A 20 13.02 -18.63 -33.33
N GLY A 21 11.91 -17.94 -33.66
CA GLY A 21 10.68 -18.57 -34.15
C GLY A 21 9.45 -18.41 -33.26
N GLY A 22 8.83 -17.25 -33.24
CA GLY A 22 7.45 -17.04 -32.80
C GLY A 22 6.93 -15.75 -33.39
N THR A 23 5.88 -15.83 -34.19
CA THR A 23 5.25 -14.67 -34.83
C THR A 23 4.47 -13.91 -33.75
N PHE A 24 5.03 -12.80 -33.27
CA PHE A 24 4.36 -11.89 -32.34
C PHE A 24 3.29 -11.10 -33.11
N VAL A 25 2.05 -11.17 -32.67
CA VAL A 25 1.03 -10.19 -33.06
C VAL A 25 1.30 -8.93 -32.22
N ALA A 26 2.08 -8.02 -32.78
CA ALA A 26 2.33 -6.73 -32.16
C ALA A 26 1.07 -5.87 -32.24
N TYR A 27 0.73 -5.22 -31.13
CA TYR A 27 -0.29 -4.16 -31.12
C TYR A 27 0.21 -2.97 -31.93
N HIS A 28 -0.09 -2.99 -33.24
CA HIS A 28 0.12 -1.84 -34.10
C HIS A 28 -1.08 -0.92 -34.02
N ARG A 29 -0.99 0.15 -33.23
CA ARG A 29 -1.75 1.36 -33.56
C ARG A 29 -1.27 1.80 -34.95
N THR A 30 -2.13 1.63 -35.97
CA THR A 30 -1.86 2.09 -37.32
C THR A 30 -1.83 3.62 -37.35
N GLY A 31 -0.64 4.20 -37.46
CA GLY A 31 -0.46 5.65 -37.62
C GLY A 31 0.96 6.07 -37.19
N GLY A 32 1.72 6.58 -38.14
CA GLY A 32 3.18 6.85 -38.15
C GLY A 32 3.69 7.97 -37.23
N GLU A 33 3.22 8.09 -35.99
CA GLU A 33 3.84 8.88 -34.93
C GLU A 33 4.36 7.93 -33.85
N ARG A 34 5.52 8.26 -33.24
CA ARG A 34 6.14 7.48 -32.17
C ARG A 34 5.06 7.16 -31.13
N ASN A 35 4.86 5.88 -30.85
CA ASN A 35 3.87 5.41 -29.88
C ASN A 35 4.10 6.10 -28.54
N ARG A 36 3.15 6.93 -28.13
CA ARG A 36 3.20 7.71 -26.89
C ARG A 36 1.89 7.58 -26.16
N MET A 37 1.98 7.51 -24.84
CA MET A 37 0.85 7.44 -23.90
C MET A 37 0.85 8.63 -22.96
N LYS A 38 -0.30 8.92 -22.36
CA LYS A 38 -0.42 9.92 -21.30
C LYS A 38 0.15 9.36 -20.00
N ALA A 39 0.80 10.23 -19.21
CA ALA A 39 1.30 9.94 -17.88
C ALA A 39 1.25 11.18 -16.99
N ILE A 40 1.09 10.98 -15.69
CA ILE A 40 1.38 12.01 -14.70
C ILE A 40 2.83 11.85 -14.26
N VAL A 41 3.59 12.91 -14.39
CA VAL A 41 5.02 12.94 -14.04
C VAL A 41 5.26 13.97 -12.95
N LEU A 42 5.83 13.54 -11.85
CA LEU A 42 6.42 14.43 -10.85
C LEU A 42 7.79 14.88 -11.37
N ARG A 43 7.90 16.11 -11.88
CA ARG A 43 9.14 16.67 -12.45
C ARG A 43 10.15 17.02 -11.38
N GLN A 44 9.67 17.57 -10.29
CA GLN A 44 10.38 17.99 -9.09
C GLN A 44 9.39 18.10 -7.94
N PRO A 45 9.82 18.35 -6.70
CA PRO A 45 8.91 18.62 -5.60
C PRO A 45 7.85 19.68 -5.95
N LYS A 46 6.60 19.38 -5.65
CA LYS A 46 5.39 20.22 -5.88
C LYS A 46 5.09 20.53 -7.37
N CYS A 47 5.64 19.75 -8.28
CA CYS A 47 5.38 19.89 -9.70
C CYS A 47 4.94 18.55 -10.28
N ALA A 48 3.63 18.38 -10.48
CA ALA A 48 3.02 17.26 -11.18
C ALA A 48 2.48 17.74 -12.53
N GLU A 49 2.71 16.99 -13.59
CA GLU A 49 2.30 17.35 -14.95
C GLU A 49 1.65 16.16 -15.65
N LEU A 50 0.53 16.40 -16.32
CA LEU A 50 0.03 15.50 -17.35
C LEU A 50 0.87 15.72 -18.61
N THR A 51 1.55 14.70 -19.06
CA THR A 51 2.43 14.79 -20.22
C THR A 51 2.38 13.52 -21.07
N SER A 52 2.96 13.58 -22.25
CA SER A 52 3.10 12.42 -23.14
C SER A 52 4.48 11.79 -22.93
N VAL A 53 4.50 10.49 -22.64
CA VAL A 53 5.71 9.68 -22.48
C VAL A 53 5.77 8.58 -23.52
N ALA A 54 6.90 7.91 -23.71
CA ALA A 54 7.00 6.73 -24.56
C ALA A 54 6.04 5.62 -24.05
N ASP A 55 5.46 4.86 -24.96
CA ASP A 55 4.74 3.63 -24.61
C ASP A 55 5.62 2.71 -23.76
N PRO A 56 5.05 1.80 -22.97
CA PRO A 56 5.85 0.86 -22.19
C PRO A 56 6.71 0.04 -23.17
N HIS A 57 7.81 -0.50 -22.64
CA HIS A 57 8.63 -1.45 -23.41
C HIS A 57 7.77 -2.63 -23.88
N VAL A 58 8.16 -3.26 -24.97
CA VAL A 58 7.52 -4.52 -25.42
C VAL A 58 7.63 -5.53 -24.27
N PRO A 59 6.50 -6.12 -23.83
CA PRO A 59 6.52 -7.05 -22.71
C PRO A 59 7.49 -8.20 -22.95
N GLY A 60 8.30 -8.50 -21.93
CA GLY A 60 9.15 -9.68 -21.91
C GLY A 60 8.32 -10.98 -21.85
N GLU A 61 9.01 -12.12 -21.92
CA GLU A 61 8.36 -13.44 -21.94
C GLU A 61 7.45 -13.70 -20.74
N ASP A 62 7.82 -13.17 -19.57
CA ASP A 62 7.09 -13.34 -18.30
C ASP A 62 6.31 -12.06 -17.88
N GLU A 63 6.11 -11.12 -18.79
CA GLU A 63 5.39 -9.86 -18.53
C GLU A 63 4.06 -9.81 -19.28
N ILE A 64 3.09 -9.13 -18.67
CA ILE A 64 1.76 -8.89 -19.23
C ILE A 64 1.59 -7.40 -19.48
N LEU A 65 1.14 -7.03 -20.66
CA LEU A 65 0.72 -5.66 -20.96
C LEU A 65 -0.64 -5.40 -20.34
N LEU A 66 -0.70 -4.37 -19.52
CA LEU A 66 -1.89 -3.95 -18.82
C LEU A 66 -2.34 -2.58 -19.32
N ARG A 67 -3.63 -2.42 -19.57
CA ARG A 67 -4.27 -1.12 -19.66
C ARG A 67 -4.67 -0.70 -18.25
N VAL A 68 -4.09 0.39 -17.77
CA VAL A 68 -4.42 0.94 -16.45
C VAL A 68 -5.83 1.53 -16.51
N ARG A 69 -6.62 1.28 -15.49
CA ARG A 69 -8.01 1.73 -15.41
C ARG A 69 -8.25 2.66 -14.24
N ARG A 70 -7.63 2.36 -13.10
CA ARG A 70 -7.70 3.18 -11.89
C ARG A 70 -6.39 3.12 -11.12
N ILE A 71 -6.02 4.25 -10.53
CA ILE A 71 -4.89 4.38 -9.61
C ILE A 71 -5.37 5.03 -8.33
N GLY A 72 -5.14 4.38 -7.20
CA GLY A 72 -5.26 4.99 -5.88
C GLY A 72 -4.03 5.83 -5.56
N LEU A 73 -4.24 6.99 -4.95
CA LEU A 73 -3.16 7.81 -4.41
C LEU A 73 -2.90 7.45 -2.95
N CYS A 74 -1.64 7.19 -2.64
CA CYS A 74 -1.14 6.86 -1.31
C CYS A 74 -0.48 8.06 -0.63
N GLY A 75 -0.42 8.07 0.69
CA GLY A 75 0.37 9.06 1.44
C GLY A 75 1.86 9.12 1.02
N SER A 76 2.41 8.03 0.48
CA SER A 76 3.75 8.02 -0.10
C SER A 76 3.83 8.83 -1.41
N ASP A 77 2.76 8.86 -2.24
CA ASP A 77 2.70 9.70 -3.44
C ASP A 77 2.63 11.18 -3.05
N LEU A 78 1.86 11.53 -2.01
CA LEU A 78 1.83 12.87 -1.46
C LEU A 78 3.20 13.30 -0.91
N ASN A 79 3.89 12.41 -0.17
CA ASN A 79 5.24 12.68 0.30
C ASN A 79 6.24 12.81 -0.85
N SER A 80 6.07 12.04 -1.93
CA SER A 80 6.85 12.19 -3.16
C SER A 80 6.56 13.55 -3.83
N PHE A 81 5.30 13.94 -3.96
CA PHE A 81 4.92 15.26 -4.45
C PHE A 81 5.53 16.39 -3.62
N ARG A 82 5.57 16.26 -2.29
CA ARG A 82 6.18 17.24 -1.36
C ARG A 82 7.70 17.29 -1.39
N GLY A 83 8.38 16.31 -1.98
CA GLY A 83 9.83 16.15 -1.87
C GLY A 83 10.30 15.59 -0.53
N LEU A 84 9.41 14.97 0.23
CA LEU A 84 9.68 14.42 1.57
C LEU A 84 9.94 12.91 1.57
N ASN A 85 9.81 12.24 0.42
CA ASN A 85 10.11 10.81 0.30
C ASN A 85 11.58 10.62 -0.12
N PRO A 86 12.47 10.18 0.78
CA PRO A 86 13.90 10.06 0.50
C PRO A 86 14.25 8.95 -0.52
N LEU A 87 13.29 8.12 -0.89
CA LEU A 87 13.47 7.00 -1.82
C LEU A 87 13.13 7.39 -3.27
N VAL A 88 12.60 8.59 -3.49
CA VAL A 88 12.18 9.06 -4.81
C VAL A 88 13.26 9.94 -5.42
N THR A 89 13.56 9.68 -6.70
CA THR A 89 14.34 10.56 -7.56
C THR A 89 13.45 11.13 -8.65
N TYR A 90 13.66 12.39 -9.03
CA TYR A 90 12.87 13.05 -10.07
C TYR A 90 13.62 13.07 -11.41
N PRO A 91 12.92 13.03 -12.58
CA PRO A 91 11.44 12.89 -12.67
C PRO A 91 10.98 11.49 -12.27
N ARG A 92 9.70 11.37 -11.83
CA ARG A 92 9.09 10.10 -11.41
C ARG A 92 7.63 10.03 -11.85
N ILE A 93 7.20 8.90 -12.39
CA ILE A 93 5.79 8.57 -12.56
C ILE A 93 5.32 7.91 -11.26
N PRO A 94 4.34 8.46 -10.52
CA PRO A 94 3.83 7.88 -9.28
C PRO A 94 2.80 6.76 -9.56
N GLY A 95 2.21 6.20 -8.49
CA GLY A 95 1.09 5.26 -8.54
C GLY A 95 1.51 3.79 -8.42
N HIS A 96 1.00 3.15 -7.37
CA HIS A 96 1.25 1.73 -7.05
C HIS A 96 -0.01 0.98 -6.60
N GLU A 97 -1.10 1.68 -6.33
CA GLU A 97 -2.40 1.10 -6.01
C GLU A 97 -3.20 0.97 -7.32
N ILE A 98 -3.18 -0.21 -7.94
CA ILE A 98 -3.50 -0.38 -9.36
C ILE A 98 -4.73 -1.26 -9.55
N ALA A 99 -5.70 -0.80 -10.33
CA ALA A 99 -6.66 -1.65 -11.04
C ALA A 99 -6.46 -1.48 -12.55
N ALA A 100 -6.28 -2.59 -13.25
CA ALA A 100 -5.98 -2.61 -14.66
C ALA A 100 -6.74 -3.74 -15.37
N THR A 101 -6.72 -3.71 -16.70
CA THR A 101 -7.27 -4.77 -17.55
C THR A 101 -6.12 -5.32 -18.42
N VAL A 102 -6.01 -6.63 -18.54
CA VAL A 102 -5.08 -7.27 -19.47
C VAL A 102 -5.35 -6.77 -20.88
N ALA A 103 -4.34 -6.18 -21.52
CA ALA A 103 -4.48 -5.57 -22.84
C ALA A 103 -4.28 -6.58 -23.98
N GLU A 104 -3.30 -7.49 -23.83
CA GLU A 104 -2.90 -8.44 -24.87
C GLU A 104 -2.64 -9.81 -24.30
N LEU A 105 -2.83 -10.85 -25.13
CA LEU A 105 -2.47 -12.21 -24.81
C LEU A 105 -0.95 -12.39 -24.84
N ASN A 106 -0.39 -12.91 -23.75
CA ASN A 106 0.96 -13.48 -23.77
C ASN A 106 0.85 -15.00 -23.90
N PRO A 107 1.35 -15.62 -24.98
CA PRO A 107 1.24 -17.07 -25.20
C PRO A 107 1.88 -17.93 -24.10
N ARG A 108 2.85 -17.41 -23.36
CA ARG A 108 3.47 -18.10 -22.22
C ARG A 108 2.62 -18.07 -20.94
N HIS A 109 1.65 -17.15 -20.90
CA HIS A 109 0.76 -16.94 -19.78
C HIS A 109 -0.71 -16.97 -20.22
N PRO A 110 -1.19 -18.11 -20.75
CA PRO A 110 -2.55 -18.23 -21.29
C PRO A 110 -3.64 -18.06 -20.23
N GLU A 111 -3.31 -18.09 -18.97
CA GLU A 111 -4.22 -17.80 -17.86
C GLU A 111 -4.64 -16.31 -17.82
N TRP A 112 -3.83 -15.41 -18.39
CA TRP A 112 -4.11 -13.98 -18.44
C TRP A 112 -4.73 -13.59 -19.77
N GLN A 113 -6.06 -13.75 -19.89
CA GLN A 113 -6.80 -13.43 -21.11
C GLN A 113 -7.03 -11.91 -21.25
N PRO A 114 -6.96 -11.34 -22.47
CA PRO A 114 -7.35 -9.95 -22.72
C PRO A 114 -8.75 -9.66 -22.17
N GLY A 115 -8.90 -8.50 -21.53
CA GLY A 115 -10.15 -8.10 -20.87
C GLY A 115 -10.25 -8.55 -19.40
N THR A 116 -9.35 -9.41 -18.91
CA THR A 116 -9.32 -9.79 -17.48
C THR A 116 -8.93 -8.60 -16.62
N ASN A 117 -9.75 -8.28 -15.62
CA ASN A 117 -9.44 -7.24 -14.63
C ASN A 117 -8.51 -7.80 -13.56
N VAL A 118 -7.52 -6.99 -13.20
CA VAL A 118 -6.47 -7.37 -12.26
C VAL A 118 -6.13 -6.22 -11.29
N THR A 119 -5.64 -6.59 -10.12
CA THR A 119 -4.82 -5.74 -9.27
C THR A 119 -3.39 -6.23 -9.26
N VAL A 120 -2.46 -5.45 -8.70
CA VAL A 120 -1.02 -5.69 -8.83
C VAL A 120 -0.33 -5.63 -7.48
N CYS A 121 0.57 -6.58 -7.21
CA CYS A 121 1.59 -6.44 -6.17
C CYS A 121 2.73 -5.55 -6.69
N PRO A 122 2.91 -4.32 -6.18
CA PRO A 122 3.85 -3.35 -6.75
C PRO A 122 5.29 -3.56 -6.30
N TYR A 123 5.57 -4.56 -5.48
CA TYR A 123 6.85 -4.79 -4.81
C TYR A 123 7.74 -5.75 -5.58
N THR A 124 9.07 -5.49 -5.58
CA THR A 124 10.05 -6.45 -6.10
C THR A 124 10.69 -7.26 -4.98
N ALA A 125 11.26 -8.41 -5.32
CA ALA A 125 12.05 -9.24 -4.41
C ALA A 125 13.27 -9.80 -5.13
N CYS A 126 14.45 -9.68 -4.49
CA CYS A 126 15.71 -10.12 -5.11
C CYS A 126 15.97 -11.63 -5.02
N GLY A 127 15.18 -12.39 -4.27
CA GLY A 127 15.33 -13.82 -4.05
C GLY A 127 16.50 -14.28 -3.16
N ARG A 128 17.51 -13.42 -2.88
CA ARG A 128 18.78 -13.82 -2.27
C ARG A 128 19.14 -13.13 -0.94
N CYS A 129 18.45 -12.05 -0.54
CA CYS A 129 18.71 -11.40 0.74
C CYS A 129 18.11 -12.21 1.90
N ALA A 130 18.53 -11.89 3.13
CA ALA A 130 18.11 -12.60 4.34
C ALA A 130 16.56 -12.67 4.49
N ALA A 131 15.85 -11.63 4.08
CA ALA A 131 14.39 -11.63 4.11
C ALA A 131 13.80 -12.59 3.06
N CYS A 132 14.29 -12.55 1.82
CA CYS A 132 13.82 -13.43 0.75
C CYS A 132 14.07 -14.90 1.05
N LEU A 133 15.25 -15.25 1.60
CA LEU A 133 15.59 -16.62 2.01
C LEU A 133 14.71 -17.14 3.17
N ARG A 134 14.04 -16.25 3.90
CA ARG A 134 13.06 -16.58 4.94
C ARG A 134 11.61 -16.43 4.46
N HIS A 135 11.39 -16.41 3.15
CA HIS A 135 10.07 -16.23 2.52
C HIS A 135 9.35 -14.93 2.91
N ARG A 136 10.13 -13.90 3.35
CA ARG A 136 9.61 -12.56 3.71
C ARG A 136 9.92 -11.58 2.59
N ARG A 137 9.36 -11.85 1.38
CA ARG A 137 9.61 -11.07 0.15
C ARG A 137 9.21 -9.60 0.31
N ASN A 138 8.15 -9.33 1.05
CA ASN A 138 7.68 -7.99 1.40
C ASN A 138 8.74 -7.11 2.09
N ALA A 139 9.64 -7.73 2.86
CA ALA A 139 10.73 -7.07 3.57
C ALA A 139 12.07 -7.15 2.83
N CYS A 140 12.07 -7.42 1.52
CA CYS A 140 13.28 -7.51 0.73
C CYS A 140 14.16 -6.26 0.90
N GLN A 141 15.45 -6.47 1.17
CA GLN A 141 16.42 -5.37 1.35
C GLN A 141 16.56 -4.52 0.09
N PHE A 142 16.39 -5.13 -1.09
CA PHE A 142 16.52 -4.51 -2.41
C PHE A 142 15.15 -4.30 -3.08
N ASN A 143 14.10 -4.17 -2.30
CA ASN A 143 12.76 -3.89 -2.83
C ASN A 143 12.74 -2.59 -3.61
N GLN A 144 12.07 -2.63 -4.75
CA GLN A 144 11.72 -1.46 -5.55
C GLN A 144 10.21 -1.44 -5.73
N THR A 145 9.55 -0.49 -5.09
CA THR A 145 8.11 -0.27 -5.22
C THR A 145 7.83 0.59 -6.44
N LEU A 146 6.80 0.24 -7.23
CA LEU A 146 6.27 1.09 -8.31
C LEU A 146 5.93 2.49 -7.78
N GLY A 147 6.20 3.52 -8.56
CA GLY A 147 5.92 4.92 -8.19
C GLY A 147 6.86 5.50 -7.12
N VAL A 148 7.80 4.71 -6.59
CA VAL A 148 8.76 5.13 -5.56
C VAL A 148 10.18 5.00 -6.10
N GLN A 149 10.78 3.81 -6.05
CA GLN A 149 12.16 3.60 -6.56
C GLN A 149 12.21 3.37 -8.07
N ARG A 150 11.12 3.03 -8.71
CA ARG A 150 10.95 2.88 -10.15
C ARG A 150 9.63 3.54 -10.58
N ASP A 151 9.48 3.81 -11.88
CA ASP A 151 8.27 4.43 -12.39
C ASP A 151 7.03 3.59 -12.09
N GLY A 152 5.95 4.29 -11.73
CA GLY A 152 4.68 3.72 -11.34
C GLY A 152 3.69 3.62 -12.51
N ALA A 153 2.44 3.40 -12.14
CA ALA A 153 1.37 3.07 -13.08
C ALA A 153 0.40 4.23 -13.34
N LEU A 154 0.73 5.47 -12.97
CA LEU A 154 -0.13 6.61 -13.36
C LEU A 154 0.12 7.00 -14.82
N THR A 155 -0.18 6.03 -15.70
CA THR A 155 -0.01 6.00 -17.16
C THR A 155 -1.19 5.27 -17.78
N GLU A 156 -1.37 5.32 -19.11
CA GLU A 156 -2.42 4.55 -19.79
C GLU A 156 -2.10 3.05 -19.85
N PHE A 157 -0.83 2.68 -19.99
CA PHE A 157 -0.38 1.28 -20.10
C PHE A 157 0.87 1.04 -19.26
N ILE A 158 1.04 -0.20 -18.79
CA ILE A 158 2.23 -0.67 -18.10
C ILE A 158 2.47 -2.16 -18.39
N ALA A 159 3.73 -2.57 -18.58
CA ALA A 159 4.11 -3.97 -18.67
C ALA A 159 4.65 -4.44 -17.30
N LEU A 160 4.11 -5.53 -16.76
CA LEU A 160 4.45 -6.03 -15.42
C LEU A 160 4.57 -7.55 -15.41
N PRO A 161 5.39 -8.12 -14.51
CA PRO A 161 5.53 -9.56 -14.36
C PRO A 161 4.18 -10.24 -14.08
N ALA A 162 3.87 -11.32 -14.80
CA ALA A 162 2.66 -12.12 -14.61
C ALA A 162 2.48 -12.57 -13.16
N ALA A 163 3.57 -12.92 -12.47
CA ALA A 163 3.58 -13.35 -11.07
C ALA A 163 3.18 -12.24 -10.06
N SER A 164 3.08 -10.98 -10.49
CA SER A 164 2.64 -9.86 -9.66
C SER A 164 1.14 -9.57 -9.75
N LEU A 165 0.41 -10.27 -10.63
CA LEU A 165 -0.99 -10.01 -10.92
C LEU A 165 -1.92 -10.88 -10.07
N TYR A 166 -3.05 -10.28 -9.68
CA TYR A 166 -4.15 -10.97 -9.00
C TYR A 166 -5.45 -10.60 -9.71
N SER A 167 -6.22 -11.59 -10.12
CA SER A 167 -7.56 -11.40 -10.68
C SER A 167 -8.62 -11.74 -9.64
N ALA A 168 -9.75 -11.04 -9.70
CA ALA A 168 -10.93 -11.32 -8.92
C ALA A 168 -12.17 -10.81 -9.67
N ASN A 169 -13.33 -11.38 -9.36
CA ASN A 169 -14.62 -10.91 -9.89
C ASN A 169 -15.12 -9.70 -9.09
N LEU A 170 -14.36 -8.62 -9.15
CA LEU A 170 -14.62 -7.38 -8.41
C LEU A 170 -14.69 -6.19 -9.38
N PRO A 171 -15.46 -5.15 -9.04
CA PRO A 171 -15.39 -3.86 -9.73
C PRO A 171 -13.96 -3.30 -9.71
N LEU A 172 -13.59 -2.52 -10.73
CA LEU A 172 -12.27 -1.88 -10.81
C LEU A 172 -11.96 -0.99 -9.60
N LYS A 173 -12.99 -0.34 -9.02
CA LYS A 173 -12.86 0.46 -7.80
C LYS A 173 -12.39 -0.40 -6.63
N ASP A 174 -12.99 -1.57 -6.44
CA ASP A 174 -12.65 -2.50 -5.38
C ASP A 174 -11.27 -3.12 -5.60
N LEU A 175 -10.94 -3.50 -6.84
CA LEU A 175 -9.59 -3.99 -7.20
C LEU A 175 -8.50 -2.96 -6.90
N CYS A 176 -8.77 -1.67 -7.11
CA CYS A 176 -7.85 -0.58 -6.79
C CYS A 176 -7.63 -0.42 -5.27
N MET A 177 -8.58 -0.88 -4.44
CA MET A 177 -8.46 -0.88 -2.98
C MET A 177 -7.68 -2.08 -2.43
N VAL A 178 -7.37 -3.09 -3.23
CA VAL A 178 -6.70 -4.31 -2.72
C VAL A 178 -5.34 -3.98 -2.13
N GLU A 179 -4.45 -3.34 -2.89
CA GLU A 179 -3.08 -3.05 -2.43
C GLU A 179 -3.05 -2.24 -1.13
N PRO A 180 -3.72 -1.07 -1.02
CA PRO A 180 -3.64 -0.26 0.20
C PRO A 180 -4.18 -1.00 1.44
N LEU A 181 -5.18 -1.86 1.29
CA LEU A 181 -5.71 -2.66 2.39
C LEU A 181 -4.76 -3.78 2.82
N THR A 182 -3.98 -4.35 1.88
CA THR A 182 -3.03 -5.42 2.20
C THR A 182 -1.98 -5.02 3.21
N VAL A 183 -1.56 -3.76 3.24
CA VAL A 183 -0.56 -3.25 4.19
C VAL A 183 -1.05 -3.36 5.63
N GLY A 184 -2.30 -3.01 5.87
CA GLY A 184 -2.95 -3.16 7.18
C GLY A 184 -3.24 -4.62 7.52
N PHE A 185 -3.69 -5.44 6.55
CA PHE A 185 -3.85 -6.89 6.72
C PHE A 185 -2.54 -7.56 7.13
N HIS A 186 -1.45 -7.16 6.48
CA HIS A 186 -0.12 -7.63 6.83
C HIS A 186 0.26 -7.29 8.27
N ALA A 187 -0.07 -6.08 8.73
CA ALA A 187 0.19 -5.67 10.12
C ALA A 187 -0.61 -6.51 11.13
N ALA A 188 -1.89 -6.77 10.85
CA ALA A 188 -2.71 -7.67 11.66
C ALA A 188 -2.11 -9.09 11.71
N ALA A 189 -1.65 -9.62 10.56
CA ALA A 189 -0.94 -10.89 10.49
C ALA A 189 0.39 -10.87 11.27
N ARG A 190 1.17 -9.77 11.18
CA ARG A 190 2.42 -9.59 11.94
C ARG A 190 2.18 -9.58 13.43
N GLY A 191 1.11 -8.93 13.87
CA GLY A 191 0.66 -8.94 15.26
C GLY A 191 0.04 -10.27 15.69
N ARG A 192 -0.14 -11.23 14.79
CA ARG A 192 -0.81 -12.51 15.05
C ARG A 192 -2.22 -12.30 15.63
N ALA A 193 -2.92 -11.25 15.14
CA ALA A 193 -4.28 -10.99 15.55
C ALA A 193 -5.17 -12.21 15.26
N SER A 194 -5.98 -12.59 16.23
CA SER A 194 -6.82 -13.79 16.18
C SER A 194 -8.09 -13.63 17.01
N ALA A 195 -9.02 -14.57 16.88
CA ALA A 195 -10.19 -14.62 17.73
C ALA A 195 -9.79 -14.69 19.22
N GLY A 196 -10.43 -13.85 20.04
CA GLY A 196 -10.14 -13.69 21.46
C GLY A 196 -9.18 -12.55 21.79
N ASP A 197 -8.41 -12.02 20.80
CA ASP A 197 -7.60 -10.81 21.01
C ASP A 197 -8.48 -9.55 20.98
N ILE A 198 -8.11 -8.55 21.79
CA ILE A 198 -8.55 -7.16 21.65
C ILE A 198 -7.41 -6.42 20.93
N VAL A 199 -7.72 -5.90 19.75
CA VAL A 199 -6.77 -5.19 18.88
C VAL A 199 -7.13 -3.71 18.83
N ALA A 200 -6.25 -2.81 19.30
CA ALA A 200 -6.40 -1.38 19.09
C ALA A 200 -5.61 -0.94 17.84
N VAL A 201 -6.25 -0.15 16.96
CA VAL A 201 -5.61 0.43 15.78
C VAL A 201 -5.54 1.93 15.95
N PHE A 202 -4.33 2.47 16.04
CA PHE A 202 -4.06 3.90 16.15
C PHE A 202 -3.92 4.51 14.76
N GLY A 203 -4.88 5.35 14.39
CA GLY A 203 -5.04 5.95 13.08
C GLY A 203 -5.94 5.14 12.14
N CYS A 204 -7.01 5.77 11.63
CA CYS A 204 -8.00 5.19 10.73
C CYS A 204 -7.94 5.79 9.32
N GLY A 205 -6.74 6.20 8.87
CA GLY A 205 -6.47 6.51 7.46
C GLY A 205 -6.45 5.26 6.59
N GLY A 206 -6.09 5.37 5.30
CA GLY A 206 -6.17 4.25 4.35
C GLY A 206 -5.50 2.96 4.83
N VAL A 207 -4.27 3.05 5.35
CA VAL A 207 -3.54 1.89 5.90
C VAL A 207 -4.17 1.39 7.21
N GLY A 208 -4.59 2.31 8.08
CA GLY A 208 -5.23 1.97 9.36
C GLY A 208 -6.58 1.28 9.17
N LEU A 209 -7.38 1.70 8.19
CA LEU A 209 -8.63 1.00 7.82
C LEU A 209 -8.34 -0.44 7.36
N GLY A 210 -7.25 -0.65 6.63
CA GLY A 210 -6.78 -2.00 6.29
C GLY A 210 -6.42 -2.82 7.54
N ALA A 211 -5.81 -2.21 8.56
CA ALA A 211 -5.48 -2.89 9.82
C ALA A 211 -6.74 -3.22 10.64
N VAL A 212 -7.71 -2.31 10.69
CA VAL A 212 -9.03 -2.55 11.29
C VAL A 212 -9.73 -3.74 10.62
N ALA A 213 -9.85 -3.68 9.30
CA ALA A 213 -10.50 -4.74 8.53
C ALA A 213 -9.74 -6.08 8.64
N GLY A 214 -8.39 -6.05 8.61
CA GLY A 214 -7.57 -7.24 8.72
C GLY A 214 -7.63 -7.92 10.09
N ALA A 215 -7.70 -7.14 11.18
CA ALA A 215 -7.90 -7.68 12.51
C ALA A 215 -9.32 -8.25 12.70
N ALA A 216 -10.35 -7.53 12.24
CA ALA A 216 -11.74 -8.00 12.25
C ALA A 216 -11.94 -9.25 11.38
N PHE A 217 -11.30 -9.33 10.21
CA PHE A 217 -11.33 -10.49 9.34
C PHE A 217 -10.75 -11.73 10.01
N ARG A 218 -9.79 -11.57 10.92
CA ARG A 218 -9.18 -12.65 11.75
C ARG A 218 -9.99 -12.98 13.01
N GLY A 219 -11.13 -12.32 13.23
CA GLY A 219 -12.04 -12.59 14.35
C GLY A 219 -11.70 -11.83 15.64
N ALA A 220 -10.77 -10.89 15.62
CA ALA A 220 -10.44 -10.08 16.79
C ALA A 220 -11.54 -9.05 17.10
N THR A 221 -11.65 -8.66 18.39
CA THR A 221 -12.39 -7.47 18.80
C THR A 221 -11.55 -6.23 18.52
N VAL A 222 -12.03 -5.34 17.64
CA VAL A 222 -11.22 -4.20 17.19
C VAL A 222 -11.70 -2.89 17.82
N ILE A 223 -10.75 -2.13 18.37
CA ILE A 223 -10.92 -0.76 18.86
C ILE A 223 -10.22 0.19 17.87
N ALA A 224 -10.99 0.98 17.14
CA ALA A 224 -10.46 2.03 16.26
C ALA A 224 -10.17 3.30 17.05
N VAL A 225 -9.01 3.91 16.84
CA VAL A 225 -8.58 5.13 17.54
C VAL A 225 -8.16 6.19 16.52
N ASP A 226 -8.85 7.35 16.52
CA ASP A 226 -8.52 8.50 15.66
C ASP A 226 -8.97 9.80 16.34
N VAL A 227 -8.66 10.96 15.75
CA VAL A 227 -9.13 12.28 16.19
C VAL A 227 -10.37 12.76 15.40
N GLU A 228 -10.73 12.07 14.33
CA GLU A 228 -11.80 12.46 13.40
C GLU A 228 -12.95 11.46 13.42
N ASP A 229 -14.17 11.92 13.76
CA ASP A 229 -15.35 11.05 13.84
C ASP A 229 -15.69 10.38 12.50
N ALA A 230 -15.56 11.09 11.38
CA ALA A 230 -15.84 10.54 10.05
C ALA A 230 -14.96 9.33 9.72
N LYS A 231 -13.68 9.34 10.12
CA LYS A 231 -12.77 8.19 9.97
C LYS A 231 -13.17 7.04 10.90
N LEU A 232 -13.59 7.36 12.12
CA LEU A 232 -14.08 6.36 13.08
C LEU A 232 -15.37 5.69 12.61
N ASP A 233 -16.26 6.44 11.97
CA ASP A 233 -17.50 5.88 11.38
C ASP A 233 -17.19 4.93 10.22
N THR A 234 -16.22 5.26 9.38
CA THR A 234 -15.74 4.36 8.34
C THR A 234 -15.07 3.11 8.94
N ALA A 235 -14.29 3.29 10.02
CA ALA A 235 -13.65 2.17 10.73
C ALA A 235 -14.67 1.21 11.37
N ARG A 236 -15.79 1.72 11.91
CA ARG A 236 -16.90 0.85 12.39
C ARG A 236 -17.46 0.01 11.26
N ARG A 237 -17.70 0.60 10.11
CA ARG A 237 -18.18 -0.14 8.91
C ARG A 237 -17.14 -1.12 8.38
N ALA A 238 -15.84 -0.84 8.59
CA ALA A 238 -14.75 -1.75 8.23
C ALA A 238 -14.53 -2.88 9.26
N GLY A 239 -15.34 -2.94 10.33
CA GLY A 239 -15.34 -4.04 11.30
C GLY A 239 -14.85 -3.69 12.70
N ALA A 240 -14.62 -2.39 13.03
CA ALA A 240 -14.30 -2.01 14.40
C ALA A 240 -15.53 -2.17 15.32
N SER A 241 -15.36 -2.91 16.41
CA SER A 241 -16.38 -3.12 17.43
C SER A 241 -16.57 -1.88 18.31
N HIS A 242 -15.48 -1.13 18.52
CA HIS A 242 -15.45 0.10 19.31
C HIS A 242 -14.64 1.18 18.60
N ALA A 243 -14.89 2.44 18.99
CA ALA A 243 -14.15 3.58 18.48
C ALA A 243 -13.86 4.59 19.59
N ILE A 244 -12.67 5.15 19.59
CA ILE A 244 -12.22 6.18 20.54
C ILE A 244 -11.78 7.41 19.75
N ASN A 245 -12.46 8.54 19.98
CA ASN A 245 -12.01 9.84 19.47
C ASN A 245 -11.13 10.51 20.54
N THR A 246 -9.82 10.54 20.30
CA THR A 246 -8.85 11.07 21.26
C THR A 246 -8.81 12.60 21.32
N ALA A 247 -9.51 13.31 20.45
CA ALA A 247 -9.77 14.74 20.59
C ALA A 247 -10.89 15.03 21.62
N LYS A 248 -11.69 14.02 22.00
CA LYS A 248 -12.89 14.16 22.86
C LYS A 248 -12.78 13.37 24.17
N ALA A 249 -11.91 12.36 24.21
CA ALA A 249 -11.81 11.45 25.36
C ALA A 249 -10.36 11.06 25.62
N ASP A 250 -10.05 10.79 26.89
CA ASP A 250 -8.76 10.27 27.29
C ASP A 250 -8.58 8.81 26.81
N LEU A 251 -7.48 8.57 26.11
CA LEU A 251 -7.19 7.26 25.51
C LEU A 251 -7.03 6.16 26.56
N HIS A 252 -6.24 6.45 27.63
CA HIS A 252 -5.95 5.49 28.68
C HIS A 252 -7.22 5.05 29.41
N VAL A 253 -8.05 6.01 29.81
CA VAL A 253 -9.33 5.73 30.48
C VAL A 253 -10.23 4.88 29.61
N ARG A 254 -10.39 5.26 28.33
CA ARG A 254 -11.29 4.53 27.41
C ARG A 254 -10.79 3.13 27.07
N LEU A 255 -9.49 2.95 26.88
CA LEU A 255 -8.91 1.63 26.67
C LEU A 255 -9.11 0.77 27.93
N GLY A 256 -8.87 1.34 29.12
CA GLY A 256 -9.11 0.65 30.40
C GLY A 256 -10.56 0.15 30.54
N GLU A 257 -11.54 1.01 30.25
CA GLU A 257 -12.97 0.62 30.27
C GLU A 257 -13.29 -0.52 29.30
N LEU A 258 -12.79 -0.44 28.06
CA LEU A 258 -13.10 -1.41 26.99
C LEU A 258 -12.36 -2.75 27.17
N THR A 259 -11.27 -2.77 27.93
CA THR A 259 -10.42 -3.96 28.15
C THR A 259 -10.50 -4.52 29.58
N GLY A 260 -11.35 -3.94 30.43
CA GLY A 260 -11.42 -4.31 31.86
C GLY A 260 -10.10 -4.06 32.59
N GLY A 261 -9.40 -2.98 32.25
CA GLY A 261 -8.12 -2.55 32.86
C GLY A 261 -6.89 -3.31 32.39
N ARG A 262 -7.03 -4.28 31.46
CA ARG A 262 -5.88 -5.11 31.03
C ARG A 262 -5.08 -4.50 29.89
N GLY A 263 -5.62 -3.56 29.16
CA GLY A 263 -5.10 -3.05 27.89
C GLY A 263 -5.36 -3.98 26.70
N PRO A 264 -5.19 -3.49 25.45
CA PRO A 264 -5.31 -4.31 24.25
C PRO A 264 -4.20 -5.36 24.12
N ASP A 265 -4.52 -6.57 23.65
CA ASP A 265 -3.53 -7.63 23.40
C ASP A 265 -2.57 -7.27 22.26
N VAL A 266 -3.08 -6.51 21.28
CA VAL A 266 -2.31 -6.00 20.13
C VAL A 266 -2.61 -4.54 19.92
N ILE A 267 -1.56 -3.73 19.72
CA ILE A 267 -1.72 -2.36 19.20
C ILE A 267 -1.03 -2.27 17.84
N ILE A 268 -1.76 -1.78 16.84
CA ILE A 268 -1.23 -1.48 15.51
C ILE A 268 -1.16 0.04 15.36
N GLU A 269 0.04 0.57 15.22
CA GLU A 269 0.28 2.00 15.06
C GLU A 269 0.43 2.34 13.56
N ALA A 270 -0.47 3.18 13.03
CA ALA A 270 -0.56 3.55 11.62
C ALA A 270 -0.57 5.07 11.39
N ILE A 271 -0.11 5.88 12.35
CA ILE A 271 -0.06 7.35 12.27
C ILE A 271 1.36 7.85 11.97
N GLY A 272 2.35 7.32 12.71
CA GLY A 272 3.75 7.72 12.53
C GLY A 272 4.17 8.93 13.39
N LEU A 273 3.51 9.21 14.52
CA LEU A 273 3.88 10.26 15.45
C LEU A 273 4.64 9.68 16.66
N SER A 274 5.63 10.42 17.18
CA SER A 274 6.39 10.00 18.36
C SER A 274 5.50 9.73 19.57
N GLN A 275 4.42 10.49 19.72
CA GLN A 275 3.45 10.30 20.79
C GLN A 275 2.69 8.97 20.65
N THR A 276 2.20 8.63 19.45
CA THR A 276 1.44 7.39 19.20
C THR A 276 2.34 6.17 19.28
N PHE A 277 3.62 6.31 18.87
CA PHE A 277 4.63 5.27 19.05
C PHE A 277 4.83 4.92 20.53
N ARG A 278 4.99 5.94 21.40
CA ARG A 278 5.12 5.71 22.86
C ARG A 278 3.82 5.17 23.45
N GLY A 279 2.70 5.81 23.14
CA GLY A 279 1.40 5.39 23.63
C GLY A 279 1.08 3.93 23.30
N ALA A 280 1.50 3.42 22.14
CA ALA A 280 1.33 2.01 21.82
C ALA A 280 2.06 1.07 22.78
N VAL A 281 3.24 1.45 23.27
CA VAL A 281 4.00 0.67 24.27
C VAL A 281 3.41 0.82 25.67
N GLU A 282 2.93 2.02 25.99
CA GLU A 282 2.35 2.32 27.29
C GLU A 282 1.00 1.65 27.52
N GLU A 283 0.15 1.61 26.49
CA GLU A 283 -1.24 1.14 26.57
C GLU A 283 -1.42 -0.36 26.29
N VAL A 284 -0.47 -1.01 25.62
CA VAL A 284 -0.58 -2.46 25.33
C VAL A 284 -0.55 -3.29 26.62
N ALA A 285 -1.31 -4.38 26.64
CA ALA A 285 -1.36 -5.34 27.73
C ALA A 285 0.02 -5.95 28.07
N PHE A 286 0.15 -6.52 29.25
CA PHE A 286 1.28 -7.39 29.58
C PHE A 286 1.32 -8.58 28.61
N THR A 287 2.50 -9.01 28.17
CA THR A 287 2.77 -10.00 27.12
C THR A 287 2.22 -9.60 25.74
N GLY A 288 1.83 -8.34 25.59
CA GLY A 288 1.20 -7.80 24.40
C GLY A 288 2.13 -7.63 23.20
N ARG A 289 1.54 -7.25 22.09
CA ARG A 289 2.22 -7.11 20.79
C ARG A 289 1.98 -5.73 20.23
N VAL A 290 3.04 -4.99 19.94
CA VAL A 290 2.99 -3.69 19.28
C VAL A 290 3.49 -3.85 17.85
N VAL A 291 2.70 -3.40 16.87
CA VAL A 291 3.05 -3.46 15.45
C VAL A 291 3.11 -2.04 14.88
N TYR A 292 4.26 -1.65 14.39
CA TYR A 292 4.45 -0.35 13.76
C TYR A 292 4.36 -0.47 12.23
N ILE A 293 3.47 0.30 11.62
CA ILE A 293 3.38 0.54 10.17
C ILE A 293 3.85 1.97 9.88
N GLY A 294 3.47 2.92 10.74
CA GLY A 294 3.82 4.33 10.63
C GLY A 294 5.33 4.55 10.68
N TYR A 295 5.77 5.66 10.10
CA TYR A 295 7.16 6.11 10.15
C TYR A 295 7.25 7.42 10.92
N ALA A 296 7.85 7.39 12.09
CA ALA A 296 8.16 8.61 12.83
C ALA A 296 9.25 9.40 12.07
N LYS A 297 9.01 10.72 11.91
CA LYS A 297 9.99 11.61 11.25
C LYS A 297 11.19 11.96 12.13
N GLN A 298 11.08 11.69 13.43
CA GLN A 298 12.09 11.99 14.45
C GLN A 298 12.38 10.74 15.26
N GLU A 299 13.50 10.74 15.96
CA GLU A 299 13.81 9.70 16.93
C GLU A 299 12.75 9.62 18.02
N VAL A 300 12.39 8.41 18.44
CA VAL A 300 11.41 8.14 19.46
C VAL A 300 12.13 7.55 20.67
N ALA A 301 12.13 8.28 21.78
CA ALA A 301 12.65 7.79 23.05
C ALA A 301 11.58 6.96 23.77
N TYR A 302 11.98 5.84 24.36
CA TYR A 302 11.14 4.95 25.15
C TYR A 302 11.70 4.71 26.55
N GLU A 303 10.82 4.51 27.52
CA GLU A 303 11.18 3.90 28.79
C GLU A 303 11.29 2.38 28.59
N THR A 304 12.52 1.89 28.49
CA THR A 304 12.79 0.48 28.19
C THR A 304 12.28 -0.48 29.26
N ARG A 305 11.99 0.00 30.47
CA ARG A 305 11.37 -0.80 31.55
C ARG A 305 10.04 -1.44 31.08
N HIS A 306 9.26 -0.75 30.25
CA HIS A 306 7.99 -1.30 29.72
C HIS A 306 8.21 -2.55 28.89
N PHE A 307 9.29 -2.61 28.12
CA PHE A 307 9.60 -3.79 27.30
C PHE A 307 9.86 -5.02 28.16
N VAL A 308 10.59 -4.84 29.24
CA VAL A 308 11.00 -5.93 30.15
C VAL A 308 9.85 -6.32 31.09
N GLN A 309 9.25 -5.32 31.79
CA GLN A 309 8.20 -5.59 32.78
C GLN A 309 6.93 -6.18 32.15
N LYS A 310 6.56 -5.71 30.95
CA LYS A 310 5.39 -6.23 30.23
C LYS A 310 5.73 -7.43 29.33
N GLU A 311 7.00 -7.81 29.18
CA GLU A 311 7.46 -8.89 28.28
C GLU A 311 6.91 -8.71 26.82
N LEU A 312 7.12 -7.50 26.25
CA LEU A 312 6.49 -7.08 25.01
C LEU A 312 7.15 -7.68 23.77
N ASN A 313 6.31 -7.91 22.75
CA ASN A 313 6.75 -8.13 21.38
C ASN A 313 6.62 -6.83 20.58
N ILE A 314 7.75 -6.22 20.20
CA ILE A 314 7.80 -5.03 19.36
C ILE A 314 8.11 -5.44 17.91
N LEU A 315 7.21 -5.14 16.99
CA LEU A 315 7.23 -5.66 15.63
C LEU A 315 7.13 -4.52 14.61
N GLY A 316 7.95 -4.57 13.56
CA GLY A 316 7.75 -3.75 12.37
C GLY A 316 6.91 -4.49 11.33
N SER A 317 6.05 -3.77 10.62
CA SER A 317 5.31 -4.26 9.46
C SER A 317 5.67 -3.45 8.22
N ARG A 318 5.89 -4.10 7.08
CA ARG A 318 6.27 -3.44 5.84
C ARG A 318 5.60 -4.13 4.66
N ASN A 319 5.01 -3.32 3.75
CA ASN A 319 4.40 -3.84 2.53
C ASN A 319 3.39 -4.97 2.82
N ALA A 320 3.24 -5.91 1.88
CA ALA A 320 2.36 -7.07 2.04
C ALA A 320 2.94 -8.32 1.38
N GLN A 321 2.43 -9.48 1.76
CA GLN A 321 2.74 -10.78 1.16
C GLN A 321 1.60 -11.27 0.25
N PRO A 322 1.83 -12.26 -0.60
CA PRO A 322 0.81 -12.83 -1.49
C PRO A 322 -0.48 -13.27 -0.77
N GLU A 323 -0.35 -13.77 0.44
CA GLU A 323 -1.48 -14.21 1.27
C GLU A 323 -2.39 -13.05 1.64
N ASP A 324 -1.80 -11.89 1.95
CA ASP A 324 -2.55 -10.68 2.33
C ASP A 324 -3.40 -10.19 1.13
N PHE A 325 -2.89 -10.28 -0.11
CA PHE A 325 -3.68 -9.96 -1.32
C PHE A 325 -4.89 -10.88 -1.46
N ARG A 326 -4.71 -12.19 -1.28
CA ARG A 326 -5.83 -13.16 -1.36
C ARG A 326 -6.86 -12.94 -0.27
N ASP A 327 -6.43 -12.66 0.95
CA ASP A 327 -7.32 -12.41 2.08
C ASP A 327 -8.14 -11.12 1.88
N VAL A 328 -7.51 -10.05 1.37
CA VAL A 328 -8.20 -8.79 1.04
C VAL A 328 -9.21 -9.01 -0.09
N ILE A 329 -8.82 -9.70 -1.18
CA ILE A 329 -9.74 -10.02 -2.28
C ILE A 329 -10.96 -10.77 -1.74
N ARG A 330 -10.76 -11.82 -0.94
CA ARG A 330 -11.85 -12.59 -0.33
C ARG A 330 -12.76 -11.71 0.52
N MET A 331 -12.19 -10.83 1.36
CA MET A 331 -12.98 -9.89 2.17
C MET A 331 -13.83 -8.95 1.30
N LEU A 332 -13.28 -8.45 0.18
CA LEU A 332 -14.02 -7.58 -0.74
C LEU A 332 -15.12 -8.35 -1.49
N GLU A 333 -14.86 -9.58 -1.93
CA GLU A 333 -15.87 -10.48 -2.53
C GLU A 333 -17.02 -10.78 -1.55
N GLU A 334 -16.71 -10.91 -0.25
CA GLU A 334 -17.68 -11.06 0.84
C GLU A 334 -18.38 -9.72 1.21
N ARG A 335 -18.04 -8.59 0.54
CA ARG A 335 -18.58 -7.24 0.80
C ARG A 335 -18.45 -6.78 2.25
N ARG A 336 -17.36 -7.12 2.91
CA ARG A 336 -17.08 -6.81 4.32
C ARG A 336 -16.29 -5.53 4.53
N PHE A 337 -16.06 -4.74 3.48
CA PHE A 337 -15.36 -3.46 3.56
C PHE A 337 -16.15 -2.35 2.85
N PRO A 338 -16.27 -1.14 3.46
CA PRO A 338 -17.06 -0.03 2.92
C PRO A 338 -16.25 0.77 1.87
N VAL A 339 -16.08 0.21 0.66
CA VAL A 339 -15.28 0.83 -0.41
C VAL A 339 -15.82 2.20 -0.79
N GLU A 340 -17.16 2.34 -0.87
CA GLU A 340 -17.79 3.59 -1.30
C GLU A 340 -17.50 4.75 -0.33
N GLU A 341 -17.49 4.48 0.97
CA GLU A 341 -17.20 5.49 1.99
C GLU A 341 -15.72 5.74 2.19
N ALA A 342 -14.89 4.75 1.94
CA ALA A 342 -13.43 4.89 2.04
C ALA A 342 -12.86 5.76 0.90
N VAL A 343 -13.45 5.66 -0.31
CA VAL A 343 -13.04 6.44 -1.48
C VAL A 343 -13.81 7.76 -1.50
N THR A 344 -13.16 8.82 -1.08
CA THR A 344 -13.80 10.16 -0.94
C THR A 344 -13.78 10.97 -2.22
N HIS A 345 -12.80 10.72 -3.11
CA HIS A 345 -12.63 11.49 -4.35
C HIS A 345 -12.27 10.55 -5.50
N THR A 346 -12.90 10.78 -6.64
CA THR A 346 -12.54 10.13 -7.91
C THR A 346 -12.49 11.21 -8.98
N VAL A 347 -11.35 11.36 -9.66
CA VAL A 347 -11.12 12.38 -10.69
C VAL A 347 -10.47 11.76 -11.92
N GLY A 348 -10.56 12.44 -13.06
CA GLY A 348 -9.86 12.05 -14.27
C GLY A 348 -8.35 12.28 -14.19
N MET A 349 -7.62 11.70 -15.14
CA MET A 349 -6.16 11.82 -15.21
C MET A 349 -5.70 13.26 -15.47
N ASP A 350 -6.50 14.05 -16.16
CA ASP A 350 -6.27 15.48 -16.43
C ASP A 350 -6.37 16.36 -15.17
N GLU A 351 -7.16 15.95 -14.20
CA GLU A 351 -7.31 16.64 -12.91
C GLU A 351 -6.28 16.18 -11.85
N ALA A 352 -5.50 15.13 -12.14
CA ALA A 352 -4.56 14.55 -11.18
C ALA A 352 -3.50 15.52 -10.63
N PRO A 353 -2.93 16.46 -11.41
CA PRO A 353 -2.03 17.49 -10.88
C PRO A 353 -2.71 18.40 -9.85
N ASP A 354 -3.94 18.82 -10.13
CA ASP A 354 -4.70 19.75 -9.29
C ASP A 354 -5.15 19.09 -7.99
N ILE A 355 -5.61 17.82 -8.04
CA ILE A 355 -6.00 17.09 -6.83
C ILE A 355 -4.80 16.81 -5.92
N LEU A 356 -3.62 16.53 -6.46
CA LEU A 356 -2.38 16.40 -5.68
C LEU A 356 -2.02 17.70 -4.97
N ALA A 357 -2.14 18.83 -5.65
CA ALA A 357 -1.90 20.16 -5.07
C ALA A 357 -2.94 20.53 -4.01
N ALA A 358 -4.21 20.17 -4.22
CA ALA A 358 -5.28 20.37 -3.24
C ALA A 358 -5.06 19.51 -2.00
N TRP A 359 -4.71 18.23 -2.20
CA TRP A 359 -4.39 17.31 -1.10
C TRP A 359 -3.18 17.76 -0.28
N ASP A 360 -2.16 18.35 -0.92
CA ASP A 360 -1.02 18.94 -0.22
C ASP A 360 -1.42 20.10 0.71
N ARG A 361 -2.35 20.96 0.27
CA ARG A 361 -2.81 22.11 1.06
C ARG A 361 -3.68 21.69 2.24
N GLU A 362 -4.60 20.75 2.04
CA GLU A 362 -5.64 20.40 3.01
C GLU A 362 -5.77 18.88 3.19
N PRO A 363 -4.72 18.21 3.71
CA PRO A 363 -4.68 16.74 3.75
C PRO A 363 -5.80 16.11 4.58
N GLY A 364 -6.38 16.82 5.55
CA GLY A 364 -7.49 16.33 6.37
C GLY A 364 -8.82 16.17 5.62
N HIS A 365 -9.01 16.88 4.50
CA HIS A 365 -10.25 16.80 3.72
C HIS A 365 -10.30 15.56 2.81
N PHE A 366 -9.21 14.85 2.66
CA PHE A 366 -9.10 13.71 1.73
C PHE A 366 -8.94 12.38 2.48
N GLY A 367 -9.86 11.45 2.20
CA GLY A 367 -9.67 10.04 2.47
C GLY A 367 -8.87 9.38 1.34
N LYS A 368 -9.39 8.28 0.76
CA LYS A 368 -8.78 7.69 -0.43
C LYS A 368 -9.17 8.49 -1.68
N ILE A 369 -8.17 8.87 -2.47
CA ILE A 369 -8.33 9.49 -3.79
C ILE A 369 -8.06 8.43 -4.86
N MET A 370 -8.89 8.36 -5.88
CA MET A 370 -8.69 7.53 -7.07
C MET A 370 -8.61 8.38 -8.33
N ILE A 371 -7.71 8.02 -9.22
CA ILE A 371 -7.57 8.60 -10.55
C ILE A 371 -8.14 7.61 -11.56
N GLU A 372 -9.12 8.02 -12.37
CA GLU A 372 -9.59 7.25 -13.51
C GLU A 372 -8.66 7.48 -14.71
N VAL A 373 -8.19 6.37 -15.29
CA VAL A 373 -7.38 6.35 -16.50
C VAL A 373 -8.26 5.85 -17.64
N SER A 374 -8.52 6.72 -18.60
CA SER A 374 -9.46 6.46 -19.73
C SER A 374 -8.81 5.67 -20.86
#